data_24d4552c643e235a32329556152cb5c0
#
_entry.id   24d4552c643e235a32329556152cb5c0
#
_cell.length_a   1.000
_cell.length_b   1.000
_cell.length_c   1.000
_cell.angle_alpha   90.00
_cell.angle_beta   90.00
_cell.angle_gamma   90.00
#
_symmetry.space_group_name_H-M   'P 1'
#
loop_
_entity.id
_entity.type
_entity.pdbx_description
1 polymer ?
#
loop_
_entity_poly.entity_id
_entity_poly.type
_entity_poly.pdbx_seq_one_letter_code
_entity_poly.pdbx_strand_id
1 'polypeptide(L)'
;MTVTDFARPDALVLATNRRLRMVVVFLLYAAQGLPAGLFYFALPAWQAQNGASAAAIGGVLALAALPWSLKLVNGFFMDRFTFLAMGRRRPWIIVGQSGLLIGMLAMAVANPGARDAALLGGFAFAINLASSIQDVAVDGLAVDVIPIAELGRANGFMFGGSTIGVATGAALTGTLIASHGLPTAMLALATLIGAILAVVLVVRERPGERRLPWSVGGADATSLDRHLGSFGAIVRGVLGAMNDRPTLIALPALFLTGVSYALFIGLAPLHGTRALGWVDATYANWSARANLAAGIAGVLVLGALASRWGARRSFIGAHLASAVAAAVLVWLLPGSRAPLLLIAAIFAFSAIDIMRSIAASAVAMRLCTPAVAATQFSLMMAIWNIGISAGSALLGPLDALGGTAAMAAAIVISGTVGAGFAALARAGK
;
A
#
# COMPACT_ATOMS: atom_id res chain seq x y z
N MET A 1 5.67 2.79 -26.46
CA MET A 1 6.50 1.60 -26.70
C MET A 1 6.11 1.06 -28.07
N THR A 2 7.02 1.03 -29.02
CA THR A 2 6.78 0.47 -30.34
C THR A 2 7.04 -1.04 -30.31
N VAL A 3 6.46 -1.80 -31.26
CA VAL A 3 6.68 -3.27 -31.36
C VAL A 3 8.17 -3.62 -31.45
N THR A 4 8.98 -2.76 -32.04
CA THR A 4 10.44 -2.89 -32.16
C THR A 4 11.19 -2.76 -30.82
N ASP A 5 10.62 -2.10 -29.79
CA ASP A 5 11.23 -1.99 -28.46
C ASP A 5 11.24 -3.34 -27.69
N PHE A 6 10.35 -4.28 -28.06
CA PHE A 6 10.29 -5.61 -27.45
C PHE A 6 11.26 -6.62 -28.07
N ALA A 7 11.83 -6.33 -29.24
CA ALA A 7 12.72 -7.24 -29.97
C ALA A 7 14.17 -7.25 -29.40
N ARG A 8 14.54 -6.31 -28.54
CA ARG A 8 15.88 -6.27 -27.92
C ARG A 8 15.95 -7.24 -26.74
N PRO A 9 17.02 -8.05 -26.60
CA PRO A 9 17.16 -9.04 -25.51
C PRO A 9 16.94 -8.44 -24.09
N ASP A 10 17.26 -7.16 -23.89
CA ASP A 10 17.15 -6.45 -22.61
C ASP A 10 15.88 -5.60 -22.45
N ALA A 11 15.00 -5.60 -23.45
CA ALA A 11 13.79 -4.77 -23.42
C ALA A 11 12.83 -5.14 -22.27
N LEU A 12 12.82 -6.41 -21.84
CA LEU A 12 11.97 -6.94 -20.78
C LEU A 12 12.72 -7.19 -19.47
N VAL A 13 13.77 -6.42 -19.20
CA VAL A 13 14.57 -6.51 -17.97
C VAL A 13 14.31 -5.27 -17.10
N LEU A 14 13.88 -5.51 -15.85
CA LEU A 14 13.51 -4.43 -14.92
C LEU A 14 14.72 -3.59 -14.52
N ALA A 15 15.88 -4.19 -14.29
CA ALA A 15 17.07 -3.46 -13.87
C ALA A 15 17.56 -2.42 -14.88
N THR A 16 17.34 -2.65 -16.18
CA THR A 16 17.84 -1.81 -17.26
C THR A 16 16.78 -0.89 -17.88
N ASN A 17 15.50 -1.25 -17.80
CA ASN A 17 14.43 -0.51 -18.46
C ASN A 17 13.56 0.27 -17.46
N ARG A 18 13.77 1.59 -17.39
CA ARG A 18 13.03 2.50 -16.50
C ARG A 18 11.52 2.48 -16.73
N ARG A 19 11.07 2.52 -18.00
CA ARG A 19 9.63 2.56 -18.33
C ARG A 19 8.95 1.27 -17.90
N LEU A 20 9.60 0.14 -18.18
CA LEU A 20 9.11 -1.17 -17.78
C LEU A 20 8.98 -1.28 -16.24
N ARG A 21 9.98 -0.80 -15.47
CA ARG A 21 9.90 -0.76 -14.00
C ARG A 21 8.65 -0.04 -13.51
N MET A 22 8.41 1.18 -14.01
CA MET A 22 7.26 1.99 -13.58
C MET A 22 5.93 1.31 -13.90
N VAL A 23 5.80 0.74 -15.11
CA VAL A 23 4.58 0.02 -15.53
C VAL A 23 4.38 -1.22 -14.67
N VAL A 24 5.43 -2.02 -14.43
CA VAL A 24 5.30 -3.26 -13.67
C VAL A 24 4.96 -3.00 -12.21
N VAL A 25 5.61 -2.04 -11.54
CA VAL A 25 5.25 -1.72 -10.14
C VAL A 25 3.84 -1.13 -10.03
N PHE A 26 3.39 -0.33 -11.00
CA PHE A 26 2.01 0.14 -11.07
C PHE A 26 1.02 -1.02 -11.19
N LEU A 27 1.23 -1.94 -12.14
CA LEU A 27 0.35 -3.08 -12.36
C LEU A 27 0.29 -4.01 -11.14
N LEU A 28 1.42 -4.26 -10.50
CA LEU A 28 1.49 -5.12 -9.32
C LEU A 28 0.78 -4.49 -8.11
N TYR A 29 0.89 -3.18 -7.91
CA TYR A 29 0.14 -2.49 -6.87
C TYR A 29 -1.35 -2.33 -7.22
N ALA A 30 -1.69 -2.17 -8.49
CA ALA A 30 -3.09 -2.24 -8.92
C ALA A 30 -3.68 -3.64 -8.66
N ALA A 31 -2.92 -4.71 -8.95
CA ALA A 31 -3.34 -6.09 -8.69
C ALA A 31 -3.66 -6.36 -7.21
N GLN A 32 -2.95 -5.74 -6.26
CA GLN A 32 -3.30 -5.87 -4.83
C GLN A 32 -4.45 -4.94 -4.41
N GLY A 33 -4.64 -3.83 -5.11
CA GLY A 33 -5.79 -2.93 -4.90
C GLY A 33 -7.11 -3.56 -5.31
N LEU A 34 -7.14 -4.36 -6.37
CA LEU A 34 -8.37 -5.00 -6.88
C LEU A 34 -9.10 -5.83 -5.81
N PRO A 35 -8.47 -6.81 -5.13
CA PRO A 35 -9.12 -7.55 -4.05
C PRO A 35 -9.46 -6.68 -2.84
N ALA A 36 -8.67 -5.65 -2.55
CA ALA A 36 -8.99 -4.72 -1.47
C ALA A 36 -10.30 -3.96 -1.77
N GLY A 37 -10.51 -3.54 -3.02
CA GLY A 37 -11.79 -2.97 -3.47
C GLY A 37 -12.99 -3.91 -3.27
N LEU A 38 -12.82 -5.19 -3.56
CA LEU A 38 -13.84 -6.20 -3.29
C LEU A 38 -14.09 -6.36 -1.78
N PHE A 39 -13.06 -6.75 -1.01
CA PHE A 39 -13.24 -7.22 0.37
C PHE A 39 -13.55 -6.10 1.36
N TYR A 40 -13.08 -4.87 1.13
CA TYR A 40 -13.33 -3.76 2.05
C TYR A 40 -14.49 -2.86 1.65
N PHE A 41 -15.03 -2.99 0.41
CA PHE A 41 -16.11 -2.12 -0.06
C PHE A 41 -17.29 -2.88 -0.65
N ALA A 42 -17.10 -3.62 -1.75
CA ALA A 42 -18.22 -4.23 -2.47
C ALA A 42 -18.85 -5.41 -1.71
N LEU A 43 -18.03 -6.30 -1.17
CA LEU A 43 -18.50 -7.50 -0.47
C LEU A 43 -19.27 -7.18 0.82
N PRO A 44 -18.80 -6.29 1.72
CA PRO A 44 -19.57 -5.89 2.90
C PRO A 44 -20.91 -5.27 2.57
N ALA A 45 -20.96 -4.43 1.53
CA ALA A 45 -22.21 -3.82 1.05
C ALA A 45 -23.20 -4.87 0.54
N TRP A 46 -22.71 -5.83 -0.26
CA TRP A 46 -23.52 -6.94 -0.76
C TRP A 46 -24.02 -7.86 0.38
N GLN A 47 -23.17 -8.18 1.35
CA GLN A 47 -23.55 -8.96 2.53
C GLN A 47 -24.66 -8.26 3.32
N ALA A 48 -24.51 -6.94 3.57
CA ALA A 48 -25.51 -6.16 4.30
C ALA A 48 -26.87 -6.12 3.56
N GLN A 49 -26.87 -5.90 2.25
CA GLN A 49 -28.08 -5.89 1.42
C GLN A 49 -28.80 -7.24 1.41
N ASN A 50 -28.09 -8.34 1.60
CA ASN A 50 -28.63 -9.69 1.65
C ASN A 50 -28.87 -10.21 3.09
N GLY A 51 -28.90 -9.29 4.07
CA GLY A 51 -29.29 -9.59 5.46
C GLY A 51 -28.26 -10.36 6.26
N ALA A 52 -26.96 -10.25 5.93
CA ALA A 52 -25.90 -10.73 6.81
C ALA A 52 -25.83 -9.87 8.08
N SER A 53 -25.53 -10.47 9.21
CA SER A 53 -25.38 -9.74 10.47
C SER A 53 -24.09 -8.90 10.48
N ALA A 54 -24.08 -7.81 11.26
CA ALA A 54 -22.87 -7.01 11.45
C ALA A 54 -21.69 -7.84 11.98
N ALA A 55 -21.93 -8.83 12.83
CA ALA A 55 -20.91 -9.75 13.32
C ALA A 55 -20.33 -10.62 12.20
N ALA A 56 -21.16 -11.12 11.27
CA ALA A 56 -20.70 -11.90 10.12
C ALA A 56 -19.83 -11.05 9.18
N ILE A 57 -20.26 -9.84 8.85
CA ILE A 57 -19.50 -8.88 8.04
C ILE A 57 -18.17 -8.54 8.71
N GLY A 58 -18.20 -8.20 10.01
CA GLY A 58 -17.00 -7.90 10.79
C GLY A 58 -16.01 -9.07 10.84
N GLY A 59 -16.50 -10.30 10.95
CA GLY A 59 -15.69 -11.51 10.91
C GLY A 59 -14.96 -11.69 9.57
N VAL A 60 -15.64 -11.47 8.44
CA VAL A 60 -15.04 -11.52 7.10
C VAL A 60 -13.97 -10.43 6.95
N LEU A 61 -14.25 -9.20 7.38
CA LEU A 61 -13.29 -8.09 7.34
C LEU A 61 -12.05 -8.37 8.21
N ALA A 62 -12.23 -8.96 9.40
CA ALA A 62 -11.12 -9.32 10.28
C ALA A 62 -10.22 -10.38 9.63
N LEU A 63 -10.81 -11.41 8.99
CA LEU A 63 -10.07 -12.43 8.27
C LEU A 63 -9.38 -11.87 7.02
N ALA A 64 -9.97 -10.89 6.31
CA ALA A 64 -9.32 -10.17 5.22
C ALA A 64 -8.10 -9.36 5.69
N ALA A 65 -8.16 -8.77 6.88
CA ALA A 65 -7.08 -7.93 7.42
C ALA A 65 -5.93 -8.75 8.05
N LEU A 66 -6.21 -9.93 8.58
CA LEU A 66 -5.23 -10.74 9.34
C LEU A 66 -3.93 -11.05 8.57
N PRO A 67 -3.95 -11.42 7.27
CA PRO A 67 -2.73 -11.70 6.51
C PRO A 67 -1.77 -10.51 6.40
N TRP A 68 -2.27 -9.30 6.46
CA TRP A 68 -1.44 -8.08 6.42
C TRP A 68 -0.58 -7.91 7.68
N SER A 69 -1.01 -8.50 8.80
CA SER A 69 -0.22 -8.58 10.03
C SER A 69 0.94 -9.59 9.92
N LEU A 70 0.87 -10.52 8.96
CA LEU A 70 1.90 -11.53 8.73
C LEU A 70 3.03 -11.06 7.78
N LYS A 71 3.01 -9.81 7.30
CA LYS A 71 4.02 -9.27 6.37
C LYS A 71 5.46 -9.48 6.84
N LEU A 72 5.71 -9.32 8.14
CA LEU A 72 7.04 -9.53 8.71
C LEU A 72 7.51 -10.98 8.52
N VAL A 73 6.63 -11.95 8.78
CA VAL A 73 6.91 -13.37 8.58
C VAL A 73 7.20 -13.66 7.11
N ASN A 74 6.36 -13.12 6.20
CA ASN A 74 6.57 -13.23 4.75
C ASN A 74 7.95 -12.69 4.33
N GLY A 75 8.38 -11.55 4.88
CA GLY A 75 9.68 -10.95 4.63
C GLY A 75 10.85 -11.88 5.00
N PHE A 76 10.79 -12.49 6.20
CA PHE A 76 11.80 -13.44 6.65
C PHE A 76 11.90 -14.66 5.74
N PHE A 77 10.77 -15.23 5.32
CA PHE A 77 10.74 -16.35 4.40
C PHE A 77 11.30 -15.98 3.03
N MET A 78 10.96 -14.81 2.50
CA MET A 78 11.41 -14.33 1.19
C MET A 78 12.91 -14.01 1.15
N ASP A 79 13.46 -13.44 2.23
CA ASP A 79 14.89 -13.16 2.31
C ASP A 79 15.71 -14.46 2.46
N ARG A 80 15.09 -15.54 3.01
CA ARG A 80 15.75 -16.85 3.20
C ARG A 80 15.58 -17.79 2.02
N PHE A 81 14.37 -17.89 1.47
CA PHE A 81 14.03 -18.86 0.45
C PHE A 81 13.67 -18.15 -0.85
N THR A 82 14.41 -18.46 -1.91
CA THR A 82 14.12 -17.95 -3.24
C THR A 82 14.76 -18.81 -4.32
N PHE A 83 14.19 -18.81 -5.51
CA PHE A 83 14.76 -19.48 -6.67
C PHE A 83 15.60 -18.46 -7.46
N LEU A 84 16.85 -18.25 -7.00
CA LEU A 84 17.75 -17.19 -7.50
C LEU A 84 17.94 -17.19 -9.02
N ALA A 85 17.84 -18.34 -9.67
CA ALA A 85 17.92 -18.42 -11.14
C ALA A 85 16.82 -17.61 -11.86
N MET A 86 15.70 -17.30 -11.20
CA MET A 86 14.60 -16.48 -11.71
C MET A 86 14.56 -15.07 -11.12
N GLY A 87 15.57 -14.69 -10.33
CA GLY A 87 15.62 -13.45 -9.55
C GLY A 87 15.31 -13.66 -8.07
N ARG A 88 15.53 -12.63 -7.24
CA ARG A 88 15.30 -12.71 -5.78
C ARG A 88 13.83 -12.59 -5.40
N ARG A 89 13.06 -11.77 -6.10
CA ARG A 89 11.69 -11.39 -5.72
C ARG A 89 10.65 -11.94 -6.67
N ARG A 90 10.99 -12.04 -7.95
CA ARG A 90 10.07 -12.48 -9.00
C ARG A 90 9.42 -13.84 -8.75
N PRO A 91 10.12 -14.88 -8.24
CA PRO A 91 9.46 -16.14 -7.88
C PRO A 91 8.32 -15.95 -6.88
N TRP A 92 8.53 -15.12 -5.87
CA TRP A 92 7.52 -14.81 -4.85
C TRP A 92 6.36 -13.97 -5.39
N ILE A 93 6.64 -13.04 -6.33
CA ILE A 93 5.60 -12.30 -7.06
C ILE A 93 4.72 -13.27 -7.85
N ILE A 94 5.33 -14.23 -8.56
CA ILE A 94 4.59 -15.28 -9.30
C ILE A 94 3.73 -16.10 -8.35
N VAL A 95 4.25 -16.53 -7.20
CA VAL A 95 3.50 -17.27 -6.17
C VAL A 95 2.31 -16.45 -5.68
N GLY A 96 2.52 -15.19 -5.31
CA GLY A 96 1.44 -14.30 -4.84
C GLY A 96 0.38 -14.05 -5.91
N GLN A 97 0.78 -13.72 -7.14
CA GLN A 97 -0.15 -13.51 -8.26
C GLN A 97 -0.92 -14.79 -8.63
N SER A 98 -0.25 -15.94 -8.61
CA SER A 98 -0.92 -17.23 -8.85
C SER A 98 -1.92 -17.56 -7.73
N GLY A 99 -1.57 -17.28 -6.48
CA GLY A 99 -2.46 -17.44 -5.35
C GLY A 99 -3.70 -16.54 -5.43
N LEU A 100 -3.53 -15.27 -5.85
CA LEU A 100 -4.63 -14.36 -6.15
C LEU A 100 -5.55 -14.91 -7.24
N LEU A 101 -4.97 -15.33 -8.37
CA LEU A 101 -5.72 -15.88 -9.51
C LEU A 101 -6.51 -17.14 -9.10
N ILE A 102 -5.83 -18.10 -8.46
CA ILE A 102 -6.45 -19.36 -8.00
C ILE A 102 -7.55 -19.06 -6.97
N GLY A 103 -7.30 -18.17 -6.01
CA GLY A 103 -8.27 -17.78 -5.00
C GLY A 103 -9.54 -17.16 -5.60
N MET A 104 -9.39 -16.27 -6.60
CA MET A 104 -10.53 -15.68 -7.33
C MET A 104 -11.31 -16.73 -8.11
N LEU A 105 -10.62 -17.62 -8.84
CA LEU A 105 -11.26 -18.71 -9.60
C LEU A 105 -11.98 -19.70 -8.67
N ALA A 106 -11.34 -20.07 -7.55
CA ALA A 106 -11.95 -20.96 -6.56
C ALA A 106 -13.19 -20.33 -5.92
N MET A 107 -13.15 -19.03 -5.58
CA MET A 107 -14.30 -18.31 -5.06
C MET A 107 -15.43 -18.19 -6.09
N ALA A 108 -15.11 -18.03 -7.40
CA ALA A 108 -16.09 -18.04 -8.46
C ALA A 108 -16.80 -19.40 -8.58
N VAL A 109 -16.05 -20.50 -8.49
CA VAL A 109 -16.60 -21.88 -8.55
C VAL A 109 -17.41 -22.22 -7.30
N ALA A 110 -16.89 -21.87 -6.12
CA ALA A 110 -17.56 -22.13 -4.84
C ALA A 110 -18.85 -21.32 -4.68
N ASN A 111 -18.93 -20.14 -5.29
CA ASN A 111 -20.06 -19.22 -5.27
C ASN A 111 -20.74 -19.09 -3.89
N PRO A 112 -20.01 -18.67 -2.85
CA PRO A 112 -20.54 -18.57 -1.49
C PRO A 112 -21.72 -17.60 -1.42
N GLY A 113 -22.74 -17.94 -0.65
CA GLY A 113 -23.86 -17.04 -0.37
C GLY A 113 -23.44 -15.85 0.49
N ALA A 114 -24.18 -14.74 0.42
CA ALA A 114 -23.88 -13.52 1.17
C ALA A 114 -23.83 -13.73 2.70
N ARG A 115 -24.55 -14.72 3.22
CA ARG A 115 -24.61 -15.04 4.65
C ARG A 115 -23.63 -16.13 5.07
N ASP A 116 -22.89 -16.73 4.13
CA ASP A 116 -21.88 -17.75 4.43
C ASP A 116 -20.56 -17.08 4.85
N ALA A 117 -20.57 -16.51 6.06
CA ALA A 117 -19.42 -15.79 6.60
C ALA A 117 -18.16 -16.67 6.73
N ALA A 118 -18.31 -17.97 6.98
CA ALA A 118 -17.19 -18.88 7.15
C ALA A 118 -16.44 -19.07 5.81
N LEU A 119 -17.16 -19.36 4.74
CA LEU A 119 -16.56 -19.56 3.42
C LEU A 119 -16.05 -18.25 2.81
N LEU A 120 -16.83 -17.16 2.94
CA LEU A 120 -16.39 -15.83 2.53
C LEU A 120 -15.14 -15.37 3.28
N GLY A 121 -15.09 -15.61 4.60
CA GLY A 121 -13.93 -15.30 5.44
C GLY A 121 -12.69 -16.13 5.08
N GLY A 122 -12.87 -17.42 4.77
CA GLY A 122 -11.81 -18.31 4.29
C GLY A 122 -11.19 -17.81 2.98
N PHE A 123 -12.02 -17.44 1.99
CA PHE A 123 -11.53 -16.82 0.75
C PHE A 123 -10.89 -15.46 0.99
N ALA A 124 -11.49 -14.62 1.85
CA ALA A 124 -10.93 -13.33 2.20
C ALA A 124 -9.52 -13.47 2.79
N PHE A 125 -9.32 -14.41 3.71
CA PHE A 125 -8.00 -14.72 4.27
C PHE A 125 -7.02 -15.22 3.21
N ALA A 126 -7.39 -16.24 2.42
CA ALA A 126 -6.49 -16.86 1.45
C ALA A 126 -6.05 -15.87 0.35
N ILE A 127 -6.99 -15.09 -0.20
CA ILE A 127 -6.72 -14.10 -1.25
C ILE A 127 -5.86 -12.95 -0.69
N ASN A 128 -6.16 -12.44 0.51
CA ASN A 128 -5.35 -11.39 1.11
C ASN A 128 -3.97 -11.90 1.57
N LEU A 129 -3.82 -13.17 1.93
CA LEU A 129 -2.52 -13.78 2.19
C LEU A 129 -1.65 -13.78 0.92
N ALA A 130 -2.21 -14.20 -0.22
CA ALA A 130 -1.53 -14.14 -1.51
C ALA A 130 -1.17 -12.69 -1.90
N SER A 131 -2.07 -11.73 -1.64
CA SER A 131 -1.83 -10.30 -1.84
C SER A 131 -0.70 -9.78 -0.95
N SER A 132 -0.67 -10.16 0.31
CA SER A 132 0.38 -9.78 1.27
C SER A 132 1.76 -10.36 0.88
N ILE A 133 1.79 -11.60 0.40
CA ILE A 133 3.01 -12.23 -0.14
C ILE A 133 3.53 -11.44 -1.35
N GLN A 134 2.65 -11.11 -2.30
CA GLN A 134 3.01 -10.31 -3.46
C GLN A 134 3.53 -8.93 -3.07
N ASP A 135 2.86 -8.25 -2.15
CA ASP A 135 3.21 -6.90 -1.70
C ASP A 135 4.63 -6.85 -1.12
N VAL A 136 4.96 -7.74 -0.19
CA VAL A 136 6.31 -7.84 0.39
C VAL A 136 7.36 -8.13 -0.68
N ALA A 137 7.03 -8.98 -1.66
CA ALA A 137 7.94 -9.29 -2.77
C ALA A 137 8.18 -8.08 -3.69
N VAL A 138 7.13 -7.29 -3.98
CA VAL A 138 7.22 -6.09 -4.81
C VAL A 138 7.98 -4.98 -4.10
N ASP A 139 7.78 -4.80 -2.80
CA ASP A 139 8.54 -3.85 -1.98
C ASP A 139 10.02 -4.22 -1.97
N GLY A 140 10.35 -5.51 -1.78
CA GLY A 140 11.72 -6.01 -1.89
C GLY A 140 12.31 -5.84 -3.29
N LEU A 141 11.52 -6.05 -4.35
CA LEU A 141 11.93 -5.81 -5.73
C LEU A 141 12.27 -4.32 -5.94
N ALA A 142 11.45 -3.42 -5.40
CA ALA A 142 11.69 -1.99 -5.51
C ALA A 142 13.05 -1.59 -4.91
N VAL A 143 13.40 -2.13 -3.73
CA VAL A 143 14.72 -1.92 -3.11
C VAL A 143 15.86 -2.54 -3.94
N ASP A 144 15.62 -3.70 -4.57
CA ASP A 144 16.65 -4.44 -5.28
C ASP A 144 16.98 -3.88 -6.67
N VAL A 145 16.00 -3.32 -7.40
CA VAL A 145 16.17 -2.96 -8.82
C VAL A 145 15.90 -1.48 -9.15
N ILE A 146 15.30 -0.70 -8.24
CA ILE A 146 14.98 0.71 -8.52
C ILE A 146 16.12 1.61 -8.03
N PRO A 147 16.73 2.42 -8.91
CA PRO A 147 17.72 3.41 -8.49
C PRO A 147 17.16 4.40 -7.45
N ILE A 148 17.97 4.79 -6.48
CA ILE A 148 17.56 5.69 -5.37
C ILE A 148 16.91 6.98 -5.90
N ALA A 149 17.42 7.54 -7.01
CA ALA A 149 16.88 8.75 -7.63
C ALA A 149 15.46 8.58 -8.20
N GLU A 150 15.05 7.34 -8.47
CA GLU A 150 13.73 7.00 -9.04
C GLU A 150 12.71 6.55 -7.99
N LEU A 151 13.12 6.31 -6.73
CA LEU A 151 12.24 5.77 -5.68
C LEU A 151 10.98 6.62 -5.46
N GLY A 152 11.09 7.94 -5.46
CA GLY A 152 9.92 8.82 -5.33
C GLY A 152 8.89 8.58 -6.44
N ARG A 153 9.36 8.51 -7.70
CA ARG A 153 8.49 8.27 -8.85
C ARG A 153 7.89 6.86 -8.83
N ALA A 154 8.70 5.85 -8.51
CA ALA A 154 8.25 4.48 -8.41
C ALA A 154 7.16 4.33 -7.33
N ASN A 155 7.36 4.91 -6.14
CA ASN A 155 6.34 4.91 -5.09
C ASN A 155 5.07 5.67 -5.50
N GLY A 156 5.18 6.74 -6.33
CA GLY A 156 4.04 7.39 -6.93
C GLY A 156 3.22 6.44 -7.81
N PHE A 157 3.88 5.63 -8.65
CA PHE A 157 3.22 4.59 -9.44
C PHE A 157 2.66 3.46 -8.57
N MET A 158 3.36 3.06 -7.51
CA MET A 158 2.92 2.03 -6.57
C MET A 158 1.63 2.47 -5.84
N PHE A 159 1.67 3.56 -5.08
CA PHE A 159 0.50 4.02 -4.33
C PHE A 159 -0.66 4.47 -5.21
N GLY A 160 -0.37 5.16 -6.32
CA GLY A 160 -1.39 5.51 -7.30
C GLY A 160 -2.02 4.28 -7.95
N GLY A 161 -1.21 3.27 -8.29
CA GLY A 161 -1.68 1.98 -8.80
C GLY A 161 -2.60 1.27 -7.80
N SER A 162 -2.20 1.20 -6.54
CA SER A 162 -3.03 0.61 -5.46
C SER A 162 -4.37 1.34 -5.33
N THR A 163 -4.37 2.67 -5.26
CA THR A 163 -5.59 3.47 -5.12
C THR A 163 -6.53 3.30 -6.31
N ILE A 164 -5.99 3.31 -7.53
CA ILE A 164 -6.76 3.07 -8.76
C ILE A 164 -7.28 1.62 -8.76
N GLY A 165 -6.46 0.66 -8.34
CA GLY A 165 -6.86 -0.74 -8.19
C GLY A 165 -8.02 -0.93 -7.22
N VAL A 166 -7.97 -0.30 -6.05
CA VAL A 166 -9.06 -0.31 -5.05
C VAL A 166 -10.35 0.26 -5.64
N ALA A 167 -10.28 1.43 -6.28
CA ALA A 167 -11.45 2.07 -6.89
C ALA A 167 -12.05 1.21 -8.01
N THR A 168 -11.19 0.66 -8.89
CA THR A 168 -11.60 -0.24 -9.97
C THR A 168 -12.21 -1.53 -9.42
N GLY A 169 -11.55 -2.16 -8.44
CA GLY A 169 -12.03 -3.37 -7.79
C GLY A 169 -13.40 -3.18 -7.14
N ALA A 170 -13.58 -2.10 -6.38
CA ALA A 170 -14.85 -1.78 -5.72
C ALA A 170 -15.97 -1.53 -6.74
N ALA A 171 -15.73 -0.67 -7.74
CA ALA A 171 -16.73 -0.32 -8.75
C ALA A 171 -17.10 -1.51 -9.64
N LEU A 172 -16.08 -2.22 -10.17
CA LEU A 172 -16.28 -3.37 -11.06
C LEU A 172 -17.04 -4.50 -10.35
N THR A 173 -16.56 -4.88 -9.14
CA THR A 173 -17.18 -6.00 -8.42
C THR A 173 -18.53 -5.62 -7.85
N GLY A 174 -18.72 -4.40 -7.34
CA GLY A 174 -20.03 -3.93 -6.89
C GLY A 174 -21.09 -3.97 -8.00
N THR A 175 -20.74 -3.48 -9.20
CA THR A 175 -21.64 -3.49 -10.35
C THR A 175 -21.93 -4.94 -10.83
N LEU A 176 -20.88 -5.77 -10.96
CA LEU A 176 -21.03 -7.14 -11.46
C LEU A 176 -21.77 -8.05 -10.48
N ILE A 177 -21.53 -7.91 -9.17
CA ILE A 177 -22.26 -8.66 -8.15
C ILE A 177 -23.76 -8.33 -8.23
N ALA A 178 -24.11 -7.04 -8.35
CA ALA A 178 -25.50 -6.60 -8.42
C ALA A 178 -26.22 -7.06 -9.70
N SER A 179 -25.54 -7.12 -10.84
CA SER A 179 -26.15 -7.43 -12.14
C SER A 179 -26.01 -8.88 -12.58
N HIS A 180 -24.92 -9.56 -12.24
CA HIS A 180 -24.58 -10.89 -12.75
C HIS A 180 -24.13 -11.88 -11.67
N GLY A 181 -24.14 -11.46 -10.41
CA GLY A 181 -23.74 -12.29 -9.27
C GLY A 181 -22.23 -12.36 -9.00
N LEU A 182 -21.90 -12.94 -7.85
CA LEU A 182 -20.53 -13.04 -7.35
C LEU A 182 -19.56 -13.77 -8.29
N PRO A 183 -19.93 -14.91 -8.93
CA PRO A 183 -19.01 -15.61 -9.83
C PRO A 183 -18.49 -14.74 -10.98
N THR A 184 -19.37 -13.95 -11.61
CA THR A 184 -18.99 -13.08 -12.72
C THR A 184 -18.01 -12.00 -12.28
N ALA A 185 -18.22 -11.42 -11.09
CA ALA A 185 -17.29 -10.45 -10.52
C ALA A 185 -15.91 -11.07 -10.23
N MET A 186 -15.89 -12.30 -9.72
CA MET A 186 -14.64 -13.02 -9.45
C MET A 186 -13.89 -13.37 -10.73
N LEU A 187 -14.59 -13.81 -11.80
CA LEU A 187 -13.98 -14.09 -13.10
C LEU A 187 -13.41 -12.83 -13.74
N ALA A 188 -14.07 -11.68 -13.60
CA ALA A 188 -13.56 -10.40 -14.08
C ALA A 188 -12.25 -10.01 -13.36
N LEU A 189 -12.19 -10.12 -12.03
CA LEU A 189 -10.95 -9.89 -11.28
C LEU A 189 -9.87 -10.91 -11.66
N ALA A 190 -10.22 -12.19 -11.78
CA ALA A 190 -9.29 -13.24 -12.20
C ALA A 190 -8.67 -12.95 -13.57
N THR A 191 -9.46 -12.42 -14.51
CA THR A 191 -8.98 -12.02 -15.84
C THR A 191 -7.95 -10.89 -15.75
N LEU A 192 -8.21 -9.85 -14.94
CA LEU A 192 -7.28 -8.74 -14.76
C LEU A 192 -5.99 -9.19 -14.06
N ILE A 193 -6.09 -10.00 -13.01
CA ILE A 193 -4.95 -10.55 -12.29
C ILE A 193 -4.16 -11.51 -13.18
N GLY A 194 -4.83 -12.34 -13.99
CA GLY A 194 -4.19 -13.24 -14.96
C GLY A 194 -3.41 -12.49 -16.03
N ALA A 195 -3.96 -11.37 -16.54
CA ALA A 195 -3.25 -10.50 -17.48
C ALA A 195 -1.98 -9.88 -16.85
N ILE A 196 -2.04 -9.46 -15.58
CA ILE A 196 -0.88 -8.93 -14.86
C ILE A 196 0.15 -10.04 -14.61
N LEU A 197 -0.30 -11.24 -14.22
CA LEU A 197 0.58 -12.41 -14.06
C LEU A 197 1.31 -12.74 -15.37
N ALA A 198 0.63 -12.68 -16.52
CA ALA A 198 1.24 -12.90 -17.83
C ALA A 198 2.39 -11.90 -18.09
N VAL A 199 2.24 -10.63 -17.71
CA VAL A 199 3.32 -9.64 -17.78
C VAL A 199 4.50 -10.07 -16.89
N VAL A 200 4.23 -10.51 -15.65
CA VAL A 200 5.27 -10.95 -14.71
C VAL A 200 6.04 -12.17 -15.23
N LEU A 201 5.36 -13.10 -15.92
CA LEU A 201 5.99 -14.32 -16.47
C LEU A 201 7.00 -14.00 -17.58
N VAL A 202 6.81 -12.91 -18.34
CA VAL A 202 7.70 -12.58 -19.47
C VAL A 202 8.84 -11.62 -19.08
N VAL A 203 8.71 -10.81 -18.01
CA VAL A 203 9.78 -9.90 -17.56
C VAL A 203 10.84 -10.63 -16.73
N ARG A 204 12.03 -10.05 -16.61
CA ARG A 204 13.13 -10.51 -15.73
C ARG A 204 13.57 -9.39 -14.81
N GLU A 205 14.08 -9.70 -13.63
CA GLU A 205 14.66 -8.70 -12.73
C GLU A 205 15.96 -8.16 -13.32
N ARG A 206 16.86 -9.09 -13.72
CA ARG A 206 18.20 -8.77 -14.26
C ARG A 206 18.50 -9.52 -15.54
N PRO A 207 19.50 -9.08 -16.34
CA PRO A 207 19.94 -9.80 -17.53
C PRO A 207 20.41 -11.21 -17.19
N GLY A 208 20.18 -12.15 -18.10
CA GLY A 208 20.65 -13.54 -17.95
C GLY A 208 19.82 -14.45 -17.05
N GLU A 209 18.88 -13.91 -16.24
CA GLU A 209 18.00 -14.71 -15.40
C GLU A 209 16.99 -15.54 -16.22
N ARG A 210 16.54 -16.65 -15.63
CA ARG A 210 15.51 -17.50 -16.21
C ARG A 210 14.14 -16.81 -16.20
N ARG A 211 13.37 -16.99 -17.24
CA ARG A 211 11.94 -16.58 -17.25
C ARG A 211 11.06 -17.58 -16.48
N LEU A 212 11.31 -18.86 -16.68
CA LEU A 212 10.59 -19.98 -16.07
C LEU A 212 11.61 -20.99 -15.52
N PRO A 213 11.24 -21.86 -14.58
CA PRO A 213 12.19 -22.80 -13.95
C PRO A 213 12.96 -23.66 -14.95
N TRP A 214 12.36 -24.00 -16.09
CA TRP A 214 12.92 -24.84 -17.15
C TRP A 214 13.54 -24.06 -18.32
N SER A 215 13.49 -22.71 -18.30
CA SER A 215 14.09 -21.92 -19.38
C SER A 215 15.60 -21.74 -19.18
N VAL A 216 16.30 -21.37 -20.25
CA VAL A 216 17.74 -21.09 -20.21
C VAL A 216 17.99 -19.82 -19.42
N GLY A 217 19.09 -19.81 -18.63
CA GLY A 217 19.54 -18.70 -17.80
C GLY A 217 20.11 -19.16 -16.47
N GLY A 218 20.53 -18.22 -15.63
CA GLY A 218 21.16 -18.50 -14.33
C GLY A 218 20.88 -17.38 -13.33
N ALA A 219 21.39 -17.54 -12.11
CA ALA A 219 21.32 -16.51 -11.10
C ALA A 219 22.28 -15.35 -11.42
N ASP A 220 21.82 -14.12 -11.28
CA ASP A 220 22.67 -12.94 -11.38
C ASP A 220 23.64 -12.83 -10.20
N ALA A 221 24.86 -12.36 -10.44
CA ALA A 221 25.91 -12.25 -9.41
C ALA A 221 25.48 -11.36 -8.24
N THR A 222 24.78 -10.25 -8.51
CA THR A 222 24.26 -9.36 -7.46
C THR A 222 23.20 -10.06 -6.60
N SER A 223 22.38 -10.92 -7.19
CA SER A 223 21.35 -11.70 -6.49
C SER A 223 21.97 -12.75 -5.58
N LEU A 224 23.06 -13.37 -6.02
CA LEU A 224 23.85 -14.34 -5.23
C LEU A 224 24.54 -13.66 -4.04
N ASP A 225 25.21 -12.53 -4.26
CA ASP A 225 25.93 -11.77 -3.23
C ASP A 225 25.00 -11.29 -2.10
N ARG A 226 23.78 -10.88 -2.46
CA ARG A 226 22.78 -10.40 -1.49
C ARG A 226 22.03 -11.52 -0.75
N HIS A 227 22.20 -12.78 -1.12
CA HIS A 227 21.45 -13.89 -0.53
C HIS A 227 22.06 -14.34 0.80
N LEU A 228 21.25 -14.35 1.86
CA LEU A 228 21.66 -14.85 3.18
C LEU A 228 21.20 -16.29 3.39
N GLY A 229 22.16 -17.19 3.58
CA GLY A 229 21.94 -18.64 3.67
C GLY A 229 21.31 -19.14 4.97
N SER A 230 21.05 -18.29 5.99
CA SER A 230 20.50 -18.74 7.27
C SER A 230 19.57 -17.70 7.91
N PHE A 231 18.57 -18.15 8.67
CA PHE A 231 17.69 -17.26 9.45
C PHE A 231 18.47 -16.46 10.49
N GLY A 232 19.49 -17.04 11.13
CA GLY A 232 20.33 -16.31 12.09
C GLY A 232 21.11 -15.16 11.45
N ALA A 233 21.54 -15.29 10.20
CA ALA A 233 22.16 -14.20 9.44
C ALA A 233 21.14 -13.11 9.11
N ILE A 234 19.91 -13.47 8.73
CA ILE A 234 18.84 -12.52 8.46
C ILE A 234 18.49 -11.74 9.73
N VAL A 235 18.27 -12.41 10.87
CA VAL A 235 17.96 -11.75 12.15
C VAL A 235 19.06 -10.77 12.53
N ARG A 236 20.33 -11.16 12.47
CA ARG A 236 21.47 -10.28 12.75
C ARG A 236 21.51 -9.09 11.76
N GLY A 237 21.28 -9.36 10.48
CA GLY A 237 21.23 -8.33 9.45
C GLY A 237 20.11 -7.32 9.71
N VAL A 238 18.91 -7.77 10.05
CA VAL A 238 17.77 -6.91 10.39
C VAL A 238 18.04 -6.12 11.67
N LEU A 239 18.52 -6.76 12.73
CA LEU A 239 18.84 -6.07 13.98
C LEU A 239 19.93 -5.00 13.77
N GLY A 240 20.97 -5.30 12.97
CA GLY A 240 22.00 -4.33 12.61
C GLY A 240 21.42 -3.16 11.83
N ALA A 241 20.62 -3.46 10.78
CA ALA A 241 19.99 -2.44 9.95
C ALA A 241 18.95 -1.59 10.68
N MET A 242 18.21 -2.17 11.63
CA MET A 242 17.25 -1.43 12.47
C MET A 242 17.92 -0.60 13.54
N ASN A 243 19.10 -1.02 14.03
CA ASN A 243 19.89 -0.27 15.01
C ASN A 243 20.78 0.81 14.37
N ASP A 244 20.78 0.93 13.05
CA ASP A 244 21.47 2.01 12.36
C ASP A 244 20.84 3.37 12.70
N ARG A 245 21.68 4.36 13.07
CA ARG A 245 21.22 5.65 13.56
C ARG A 245 20.23 6.36 12.64
N PRO A 246 20.44 6.46 11.32
CA PRO A 246 19.45 7.00 10.39
C PRO A 246 18.11 6.28 10.43
N THR A 247 18.11 4.94 10.52
CA THR A 247 16.90 4.13 10.63
C THR A 247 16.15 4.45 11.92
N LEU A 248 16.84 4.38 13.07
CA LEU A 248 16.24 4.69 14.39
C LEU A 248 15.59 6.08 14.43
N ILE A 249 16.23 7.09 13.84
CA ILE A 249 15.70 8.45 13.78
C ILE A 249 14.49 8.55 12.84
N ALA A 250 14.42 7.73 11.80
CA ALA A 250 13.30 7.74 10.87
C ALA A 250 12.02 7.06 11.43
N LEU A 251 12.15 6.10 12.36
CA LEU A 251 11.01 5.34 12.90
C LEU A 251 9.94 6.23 13.55
N PRO A 252 10.26 7.23 14.40
CA PRO A 252 9.24 8.14 14.94
C PRO A 252 8.50 8.92 13.86
N ALA A 253 9.15 9.34 12.77
CA ALA A 253 8.48 10.01 11.67
C ALA A 253 7.50 9.08 10.95
N LEU A 254 7.88 7.81 10.73
CA LEU A 254 6.99 6.78 10.17
C LEU A 254 5.79 6.51 11.09
N PHE A 255 6.01 6.38 12.39
CA PHE A 255 4.95 6.22 13.39
C PHE A 255 3.98 7.40 13.35
N LEU A 256 4.47 8.64 13.38
CA LEU A 256 3.67 9.85 13.36
C LEU A 256 2.94 10.07 12.03
N THR A 257 3.42 9.47 10.92
CA THR A 257 2.67 9.37 9.66
C THR A 257 1.34 8.65 9.90
N GLY A 258 1.39 7.48 10.55
CA GLY A 258 0.21 6.69 10.89
C GLY A 258 -0.74 7.42 11.84
N VAL A 259 -0.20 8.05 12.88
CA VAL A 259 -0.99 8.85 13.85
C VAL A 259 -1.77 9.95 13.14
N SER A 260 -1.09 10.79 12.33
CA SER A 260 -1.75 11.87 11.59
C SER A 260 -2.85 11.38 10.65
N TYR A 261 -2.61 10.26 9.97
CA TYR A 261 -3.58 9.63 9.08
C TYR A 261 -4.84 9.21 9.83
N ALA A 262 -4.67 8.46 10.94
CA ALA A 262 -5.80 7.95 11.72
C ALA A 262 -6.62 9.08 12.35
N LEU A 263 -5.96 10.11 12.86
CA LEU A 263 -6.65 11.28 13.44
C LEU A 263 -7.49 12.02 12.42
N PHE A 264 -7.00 12.21 11.18
CA PHE A 264 -7.79 12.87 10.14
C PHE A 264 -8.98 12.02 9.68
N ILE A 265 -8.79 10.71 9.49
CA ILE A 265 -9.87 9.78 9.13
C ILE A 265 -10.96 9.73 10.21
N GLY A 266 -10.62 9.91 11.48
CA GLY A 266 -11.61 10.03 12.55
C GLY A 266 -12.26 11.40 12.63
N LEU A 267 -11.47 12.48 12.48
CA LEU A 267 -11.95 13.87 12.55
C LEU A 267 -13.00 14.19 11.47
N ALA A 268 -12.73 13.83 10.21
CA ALA A 268 -13.52 14.28 9.08
C ALA A 268 -14.98 13.78 9.12
N PRO A 269 -15.29 12.47 9.34
CA PRO A 269 -16.68 12.01 9.47
C PRO A 269 -17.35 12.55 10.72
N LEU A 270 -16.64 12.67 11.86
CA LEU A 270 -17.20 13.23 13.09
C LEU A 270 -17.66 14.68 12.90
N HIS A 271 -16.84 15.51 12.25
CA HIS A 271 -17.24 16.89 11.93
C HIS A 271 -18.39 16.92 10.91
N GLY A 272 -18.31 16.10 9.86
CA GLY A 272 -19.36 15.98 8.85
C GLY A 272 -20.71 15.64 9.46
N THR A 273 -20.76 14.67 10.35
CA THR A 273 -22.00 14.24 11.00
C THR A 273 -22.50 15.27 12.01
N ARG A 274 -21.63 15.77 12.92
CA ARG A 274 -22.05 16.61 14.05
C ARG A 274 -22.33 18.06 13.66
N ALA A 275 -21.50 18.64 12.78
CA ALA A 275 -21.60 20.05 12.41
C ALA A 275 -22.40 20.28 11.12
N LEU A 276 -22.36 19.36 10.17
CA LEU A 276 -22.97 19.51 8.85
C LEU A 276 -24.20 18.62 8.64
N GLY A 277 -24.50 17.71 9.58
CA GLY A 277 -25.60 16.75 9.45
C GLY A 277 -25.43 15.75 8.29
N TRP A 278 -24.19 15.49 7.88
CA TRP A 278 -23.93 14.54 6.82
C TRP A 278 -24.33 13.12 7.24
N VAL A 279 -24.91 12.38 6.30
CA VAL A 279 -25.04 10.93 6.42
C VAL A 279 -23.74 10.25 5.99
N ASP A 280 -23.50 9.03 6.48
CA ASP A 280 -22.24 8.29 6.23
C ASP A 280 -21.89 8.19 4.74
N ALA A 281 -22.89 7.99 3.87
CA ALA A 281 -22.71 7.95 2.42
C ALA A 281 -22.11 9.24 1.84
N THR A 282 -22.40 10.41 2.41
CA THR A 282 -21.87 11.70 1.92
C THR A 282 -20.37 11.80 2.14
N TYR A 283 -19.92 11.49 3.36
CA TYR A 283 -18.48 11.45 3.66
C TYR A 283 -17.76 10.40 2.82
N ALA A 284 -18.31 9.17 2.74
CA ALA A 284 -17.71 8.09 1.98
C ALA A 284 -17.53 8.43 0.50
N ASN A 285 -18.53 9.07 -0.12
CA ASN A 285 -18.48 9.49 -1.52
C ASN A 285 -17.39 10.56 -1.77
N TRP A 286 -17.29 11.58 -0.91
CA TRP A 286 -16.27 12.62 -1.05
C TRP A 286 -14.87 12.05 -0.79
N SER A 287 -14.71 11.19 0.21
CA SER A 287 -13.46 10.51 0.52
C SER A 287 -12.99 9.61 -0.64
N ALA A 288 -13.90 8.84 -1.24
CA ALA A 288 -13.58 8.00 -2.40
C ALA A 288 -13.10 8.82 -3.61
N ARG A 289 -13.79 9.94 -3.92
CA ARG A 289 -13.39 10.87 -5.01
C ARG A 289 -12.03 11.50 -4.73
N ALA A 290 -11.81 11.96 -3.51
CA ALA A 290 -10.55 12.58 -3.11
C ALA A 290 -9.39 11.58 -3.16
N ASN A 291 -9.58 10.35 -2.68
CA ASN A 291 -8.57 9.30 -2.74
C ASN A 291 -8.24 8.92 -4.19
N LEU A 292 -9.24 8.79 -5.07
CA LEU A 292 -9.00 8.50 -6.49
C LEU A 292 -8.23 9.64 -7.16
N ALA A 293 -8.62 10.90 -6.91
CA ALA A 293 -7.91 12.06 -7.44
C ALA A 293 -6.47 12.13 -6.93
N ALA A 294 -6.25 11.87 -5.63
CA ALA A 294 -4.93 11.82 -5.02
C ALA A 294 -4.07 10.67 -5.60
N GLY A 295 -4.67 9.49 -5.84
CA GLY A 295 -3.98 8.37 -6.49
C GLY A 295 -3.52 8.70 -7.91
N ILE A 296 -4.38 9.34 -8.72
CA ILE A 296 -4.05 9.83 -10.06
C ILE A 296 -2.92 10.88 -9.96
N ALA A 297 -3.04 11.83 -9.03
CA ALA A 297 -1.99 12.83 -8.80
C ALA A 297 -0.67 12.18 -8.35
N GLY A 298 -0.72 11.08 -7.59
CA GLY A 298 0.42 10.26 -7.20
C GLY A 298 1.23 9.78 -8.39
N VAL A 299 0.55 9.21 -9.39
CA VAL A 299 1.16 8.73 -10.64
C VAL A 299 1.72 9.87 -11.49
N LEU A 300 0.91 10.91 -11.70
CA LEU A 300 1.21 11.95 -12.70
C LEU A 300 2.18 13.02 -12.18
N VAL A 301 2.06 13.41 -10.90
CA VAL A 301 2.72 14.62 -10.36
C VAL A 301 3.52 14.33 -9.10
N LEU A 302 2.89 13.78 -8.04
CA LEU A 302 3.51 13.73 -6.71
C LEU A 302 4.74 12.83 -6.67
N GLY A 303 4.73 11.69 -7.38
CA GLY A 303 5.89 10.82 -7.52
C GLY A 303 7.06 11.48 -8.25
N ALA A 304 6.78 12.30 -9.28
CA ALA A 304 7.80 13.05 -9.98
C ALA A 304 8.39 14.18 -9.10
N LEU A 305 7.55 14.88 -8.34
CA LEU A 305 7.98 15.87 -7.35
C LEU A 305 8.85 15.24 -6.26
N ALA A 306 8.43 14.08 -5.74
CA ALA A 306 9.20 13.35 -4.71
C ALA A 306 10.59 12.93 -5.23
N SER A 307 10.70 12.52 -6.49
CA SER A 307 12.00 12.25 -7.11
C SER A 307 12.84 13.52 -7.32
N ARG A 308 12.21 14.63 -7.73
CA ARG A 308 12.90 15.90 -7.99
C ARG A 308 13.42 16.56 -6.72
N TRP A 309 12.61 16.59 -5.66
CA TRP A 309 12.98 17.21 -4.38
C TRP A 309 13.80 16.28 -3.51
N GLY A 310 13.76 14.97 -3.79
CA GLY A 310 14.33 13.89 -3.00
C GLY A 310 13.41 13.45 -1.86
N ALA A 311 13.45 12.15 -1.57
CA ALA A 311 12.54 11.49 -0.63
C ALA A 311 12.46 12.19 0.74
N ARG A 312 13.62 12.56 1.33
CA ARG A 312 13.68 13.20 2.64
C ARG A 312 13.01 14.58 2.66
N ARG A 313 13.31 15.46 1.67
CA ARG A 313 12.70 16.80 1.61
C ARG A 313 11.20 16.69 1.38
N SER A 314 10.76 15.76 0.54
CA SER A 314 9.36 15.47 0.28
C SER A 314 8.66 14.97 1.54
N PHE A 315 9.32 14.14 2.36
CA PHE A 315 8.78 13.62 3.61
C PHE A 315 8.61 14.73 4.65
N ILE A 316 9.63 15.59 4.81
CA ILE A 316 9.54 16.78 5.66
C ILE A 316 8.40 17.69 5.19
N GLY A 317 8.36 18.01 3.88
CA GLY A 317 7.33 18.88 3.31
C GLY A 317 5.92 18.34 3.49
N ALA A 318 5.70 17.03 3.33
CA ALA A 318 4.39 16.41 3.52
C ALA A 318 3.94 16.45 4.99
N HIS A 319 4.85 16.24 5.95
CA HIS A 319 4.56 16.39 7.37
C HIS A 319 4.20 17.85 7.71
N LEU A 320 4.97 18.81 7.22
CA LEU A 320 4.67 20.25 7.42
C LEU A 320 3.36 20.65 6.75
N ALA A 321 3.08 20.19 5.53
CA ALA A 321 1.81 20.42 4.85
C ALA A 321 0.62 19.89 5.66
N SER A 322 0.76 18.68 6.26
CA SER A 322 -0.25 18.13 7.16
C SER A 322 -0.45 19.01 8.40
N ALA A 323 0.65 19.49 9.02
CA ALA A 323 0.57 20.37 10.17
C ALA A 323 -0.11 21.71 9.83
N VAL A 324 0.26 22.34 8.70
CA VAL A 324 -0.34 23.60 8.24
C VAL A 324 -1.83 23.41 7.91
N ALA A 325 -2.17 22.37 7.15
CA ALA A 325 -3.58 22.09 6.83
C ALA A 325 -4.41 21.84 8.09
N ALA A 326 -3.87 21.11 9.08
CA ALA A 326 -4.54 20.90 10.35
C ALA A 326 -4.64 22.18 11.19
N ALA A 327 -3.63 23.04 11.21
CA ALA A 327 -3.67 24.33 11.89
C ALA A 327 -4.78 25.23 11.30
N VAL A 328 -4.96 25.23 9.99
CA VAL A 328 -6.09 25.90 9.32
C VAL A 328 -7.42 25.33 9.80
N LEU A 329 -7.52 24.00 9.97
CA LEU A 329 -8.75 23.36 10.48
C LEU A 329 -9.01 23.72 11.96
N VAL A 330 -8.00 23.80 12.81
CA VAL A 330 -8.17 24.28 14.21
C VAL A 330 -8.85 25.65 14.25
N TRP A 331 -8.51 26.52 13.31
CA TRP A 331 -9.07 27.86 13.23
C TRP A 331 -10.46 27.91 12.57
N LEU A 332 -10.69 27.13 11.53
CA LEU A 332 -11.89 27.26 10.70
C LEU A 332 -13.02 26.29 11.07
N LEU A 333 -12.73 25.14 11.69
CA LEU A 333 -13.75 24.15 12.03
C LEU A 333 -14.67 24.59 13.18
N PRO A 334 -14.20 25.26 14.27
CA PRO A 334 -15.08 25.64 15.35
C PRO A 334 -16.20 26.57 14.86
N GLY A 335 -17.45 26.11 14.98
CA GLY A 335 -18.64 26.86 14.55
C GLY A 335 -18.89 26.90 13.04
N SER A 336 -18.00 26.32 12.21
CA SER A 336 -18.21 26.30 10.77
C SER A 336 -19.28 25.29 10.37
N ARG A 337 -20.24 25.75 9.58
CA ARG A 337 -21.25 24.93 8.89
C ARG A 337 -21.07 24.95 7.37
N ALA A 338 -19.86 25.23 6.90
CA ALA A 338 -19.53 25.29 5.47
C ALA A 338 -19.12 23.92 4.93
N PRO A 339 -19.94 23.19 4.16
CA PRO A 339 -19.59 21.88 3.61
C PRO A 339 -18.34 21.93 2.73
N LEU A 340 -18.14 23.00 1.97
CA LEU A 340 -17.01 23.18 1.08
C LEU A 340 -15.65 23.17 1.81
N LEU A 341 -15.61 23.66 3.05
CA LEU A 341 -14.38 23.63 3.85
C LEU A 341 -13.97 22.21 4.17
N LEU A 342 -14.92 21.36 4.60
CA LEU A 342 -14.63 19.96 4.90
C LEU A 342 -14.29 19.17 3.64
N ILE A 343 -14.99 19.42 2.52
CA ILE A 343 -14.67 18.81 1.22
C ILE A 343 -13.25 19.17 0.79
N ALA A 344 -12.89 20.46 0.86
CA ALA A 344 -11.54 20.93 0.53
C ALA A 344 -10.48 20.27 1.44
N ALA A 345 -10.78 20.14 2.74
CA ALA A 345 -9.91 19.45 3.68
C ALA A 345 -9.73 17.97 3.31
N ILE A 346 -10.80 17.25 2.96
CA ILE A 346 -10.74 15.84 2.54
C ILE A 346 -9.81 15.69 1.31
N PHE A 347 -9.95 16.54 0.29
CA PHE A 347 -9.08 16.53 -0.89
C PHE A 347 -7.62 16.87 -0.56
N ALA A 348 -7.40 17.91 0.24
CA ALA A 348 -6.07 18.34 0.65
C ALA A 348 -5.34 17.25 1.44
N PHE A 349 -6.01 16.68 2.45
CA PHE A 349 -5.42 15.60 3.25
C PHE A 349 -5.20 14.32 2.45
N SER A 350 -6.09 13.95 1.53
CA SER A 350 -5.86 12.81 0.64
C SER A 350 -4.62 13.01 -0.24
N ALA A 351 -4.41 14.20 -0.79
CA ALA A 351 -3.22 14.52 -1.58
C ALA A 351 -1.93 14.55 -0.72
N ILE A 352 -2.01 15.14 0.49
CA ILE A 352 -0.91 15.17 1.45
C ILE A 352 -0.56 13.75 1.89
N ASP A 353 -1.54 12.90 2.13
CA ASP A 353 -1.34 11.52 2.58
C ASP A 353 -0.67 10.66 1.50
N ILE A 354 -1.11 10.77 0.25
CA ILE A 354 -0.42 10.11 -0.89
C ILE A 354 1.02 10.61 -1.02
N MET A 355 1.27 11.92 -0.93
CA MET A 355 2.63 12.46 -0.98
C MET A 355 3.48 11.97 0.18
N ARG A 356 2.90 11.90 1.39
CA ARG A 356 3.57 11.41 2.59
C ARG A 356 3.88 9.92 2.47
N SER A 357 2.95 9.11 1.95
CA SER A 357 3.12 7.69 1.68
C SER A 357 4.24 7.42 0.68
N ILE A 358 4.24 8.15 -0.44
CA ILE A 358 5.31 8.10 -1.45
C ILE A 358 6.68 8.42 -0.82
N ALA A 359 6.74 9.49 -0.05
CA ALA A 359 7.98 9.97 0.53
C ALA A 359 8.48 9.08 1.68
N ALA A 360 7.58 8.64 2.57
CA ALA A 360 7.88 7.73 3.66
C ALA A 360 8.44 6.40 3.16
N SER A 361 7.76 5.78 2.17
CA SER A 361 8.22 4.53 1.58
C SER A 361 9.54 4.70 0.84
N ALA A 362 9.74 5.81 0.11
CA ALA A 362 11.02 6.10 -0.55
C ALA A 362 12.17 6.31 0.47
N VAL A 363 11.90 6.94 1.63
CA VAL A 363 12.88 7.05 2.73
C VAL A 363 13.16 5.68 3.33
N ALA A 364 12.13 4.90 3.63
CA ALA A 364 12.28 3.55 4.18
C ALA A 364 13.06 2.63 3.24
N MET A 365 12.73 2.60 1.94
CA MET A 365 13.46 1.82 0.93
C MET A 365 14.93 2.23 0.81
N ARG A 366 15.21 3.54 0.92
CA ARG A 366 16.60 4.05 0.89
C ARG A 366 17.43 3.62 2.11
N LEU A 367 16.78 3.43 3.25
CA LEU A 367 17.43 2.98 4.50
C LEU A 367 17.56 1.45 4.57
N CYS A 368 16.91 0.71 3.69
CA CYS A 368 16.97 -0.74 3.68
C CYS A 368 18.35 -1.26 3.26
N THR A 369 18.85 -2.24 4.02
CA THR A 369 20.00 -3.05 3.65
C THR A 369 19.55 -4.10 2.62
N PRO A 370 20.13 -4.14 1.40
CA PRO A 370 19.63 -4.99 0.32
C PRO A 370 19.48 -6.47 0.68
N ALA A 371 20.39 -7.01 1.52
CA ALA A 371 20.37 -8.43 1.91
C ALA A 371 19.10 -8.83 2.68
N VAL A 372 18.54 -7.93 3.48
CA VAL A 372 17.36 -8.14 4.35
C VAL A 372 16.22 -7.19 4.02
N ALA A 373 16.16 -6.70 2.79
CA ALA A 373 15.28 -5.61 2.39
C ALA A 373 13.79 -5.90 2.60
N ALA A 374 13.33 -7.12 2.29
CA ALA A 374 11.92 -7.47 2.46
C ALA A 374 11.52 -7.47 3.94
N THR A 375 12.33 -8.05 4.80
CA THR A 375 12.07 -8.10 6.25
C THR A 375 12.18 -6.71 6.88
N GLN A 376 13.25 -5.97 6.58
CA GLN A 376 13.48 -4.63 7.14
C GLN A 376 12.39 -3.64 6.74
N PHE A 377 12.02 -3.60 5.46
CA PHE A 377 10.96 -2.73 4.98
C PHE A 377 9.61 -3.07 5.62
N SER A 378 9.26 -4.36 5.69
CA SER A 378 8.03 -4.82 6.35
C SER A 378 7.97 -4.40 7.82
N LEU A 379 9.10 -4.45 8.53
CA LEU A 379 9.18 -3.99 9.93
C LEU A 379 8.98 -2.47 10.05
N MET A 380 9.58 -1.68 9.15
CA MET A 380 9.38 -0.23 9.11
C MET A 380 7.92 0.14 8.82
N MET A 381 7.25 -0.59 7.91
CA MET A 381 5.82 -0.40 7.64
C MET A 381 4.93 -0.84 8.81
N ALA A 382 5.35 -1.84 9.59
CA ALA A 382 4.67 -2.21 10.83
C ALA A 382 4.67 -1.07 11.86
N ILE A 383 5.76 -0.32 11.97
CA ILE A 383 5.83 0.87 12.85
C ILE A 383 4.82 1.94 12.41
N TRP A 384 4.66 2.16 11.09
CA TRP A 384 3.61 3.03 10.57
C TRP A 384 2.20 2.54 10.96
N ASN A 385 1.91 1.24 10.80
CA ASN A 385 0.62 0.66 11.18
C ASN A 385 0.34 0.75 12.69
N ILE A 386 1.36 0.60 13.54
CA ILE A 386 1.26 0.85 14.98
C ILE A 386 0.88 2.31 15.23
N GLY A 387 1.43 3.24 14.45
CA GLY A 387 1.04 4.67 14.48
C GLY A 387 -0.44 4.88 14.14
N ILE A 388 -0.98 4.16 13.14
CA ILE A 388 -2.42 4.20 12.81
C ILE A 388 -3.25 3.73 14.02
N SER A 389 -2.87 2.62 14.62
CA SER A 389 -3.57 2.06 15.80
C SER A 389 -3.52 3.02 16.98
N ALA A 390 -2.37 3.63 17.25
CA ALA A 390 -2.20 4.61 18.32
C ALA A 390 -3.04 5.88 18.05
N GLY A 391 -3.02 6.41 16.84
CA GLY A 391 -3.84 7.55 16.44
C GLY A 391 -5.34 7.27 16.57
N SER A 392 -5.78 6.08 16.20
CA SER A 392 -7.18 5.64 16.36
C SER A 392 -7.57 5.55 17.84
N ALA A 393 -6.69 5.05 18.71
CA ALA A 393 -6.92 4.99 20.15
C ALA A 393 -7.01 6.39 20.80
N LEU A 394 -6.37 7.39 20.21
CA LEU A 394 -6.44 8.77 20.68
C LEU A 394 -7.75 9.50 20.33
N LEU A 395 -8.57 8.99 19.41
CA LEU A 395 -9.79 9.68 18.96
C LEU A 395 -10.76 9.95 20.12
N GLY A 396 -11.05 8.95 20.94
CA GLY A 396 -11.96 9.11 22.10
C GLY A 396 -11.45 10.13 23.13
N PRO A 397 -10.23 10.00 23.65
CA PRO A 397 -9.65 10.99 24.57
C PRO A 397 -9.60 12.41 24.00
N LEU A 398 -9.22 12.59 22.72
CA LEU A 398 -9.17 13.90 22.09
C LEU A 398 -10.58 14.48 21.84
N ASP A 399 -11.55 13.63 21.54
CA ASP A 399 -12.95 14.06 21.44
C ASP A 399 -13.47 14.60 22.77
N ALA A 400 -13.16 13.94 23.88
CA ALA A 400 -13.53 14.40 25.22
C ALA A 400 -12.82 15.70 25.64
N LEU A 401 -11.58 15.93 25.18
CA LEU A 401 -10.80 17.14 25.50
C LEU A 401 -11.27 18.40 24.75
N GLY A 402 -11.70 18.27 23.50
CA GLY A 402 -12.04 19.45 22.69
C GLY A 402 -12.55 19.10 21.30
N GLY A 403 -13.08 17.89 21.13
CA GLY A 403 -13.70 17.44 19.89
C GLY A 403 -12.75 17.44 18.69
N THR A 404 -13.30 17.80 17.54
CA THR A 404 -12.53 17.82 16.28
C THR A 404 -11.40 18.87 16.28
N ALA A 405 -11.50 19.93 17.08
CA ALA A 405 -10.43 20.92 17.22
C ALA A 405 -9.19 20.31 17.95
N ALA A 406 -9.39 19.51 19.00
CA ALA A 406 -8.31 18.81 19.69
C ALA A 406 -7.64 17.77 18.79
N MET A 407 -8.43 17.06 17.96
CA MET A 407 -7.89 16.12 16.97
C MET A 407 -7.02 16.85 15.92
N ALA A 408 -7.51 17.99 15.41
CA ALA A 408 -6.74 18.80 14.47
C ALA A 408 -5.44 19.33 15.09
N ALA A 409 -5.47 19.79 16.36
CA ALA A 409 -4.28 20.21 17.11
C ALA A 409 -3.26 19.05 17.27
N ALA A 410 -3.74 17.85 17.55
CA ALA A 410 -2.89 16.66 17.63
C ALA A 410 -2.24 16.31 16.26
N ILE A 411 -2.92 16.58 15.13
CA ILE A 411 -2.32 16.46 13.79
C ILE A 411 -1.24 17.52 13.60
N VAL A 412 -1.43 18.75 14.07
CA VAL A 412 -0.39 19.81 14.03
C VAL A 412 0.87 19.34 14.77
N ILE A 413 0.70 18.84 15.99
CA ILE A 413 1.81 18.34 16.81
C ILE A 413 2.52 17.17 16.10
N SER A 414 1.76 16.15 15.68
CA SER A 414 2.33 14.96 15.03
C SER A 414 3.03 15.30 13.70
N GLY A 415 2.48 16.24 12.92
CA GLY A 415 3.09 16.71 11.68
C GLY A 415 4.39 17.50 11.95
N THR A 416 4.39 18.41 12.90
CA THR A 416 5.57 19.22 13.23
C THR A 416 6.70 18.36 13.81
N VAL A 417 6.39 17.49 14.76
CA VAL A 417 7.37 16.56 15.37
C VAL A 417 7.88 15.56 14.34
N GLY A 418 6.98 15.02 13.49
CA GLY A 418 7.34 14.12 12.40
C GLY A 418 8.28 14.78 11.39
N ALA A 419 8.06 16.04 11.04
CA ALA A 419 8.96 16.81 10.18
C ALA A 419 10.35 16.98 10.84
N GLY A 420 10.39 17.21 12.14
CA GLY A 420 11.65 17.30 12.91
C GLY A 420 12.46 16.01 12.84
N PHE A 421 11.85 14.86 13.11
CA PHE A 421 12.51 13.55 12.99
C PHE A 421 12.93 13.26 11.54
N ALA A 422 12.07 13.52 10.56
CA ALA A 422 12.42 13.38 9.16
C ALA A 422 13.61 14.27 8.74
N ALA A 423 13.74 15.46 9.35
CA ALA A 423 14.84 16.37 9.11
C ALA A 423 16.16 15.88 9.75
N LEU A 424 16.10 15.18 10.86
CA LEU A 424 17.26 14.60 11.55
C LEU A 424 17.72 13.28 10.91
N ALA A 425 16.82 12.53 10.27
CA ALA A 425 17.12 11.26 9.59
C ALA A 425 17.96 11.52 8.33
N ARG A 426 19.28 11.68 8.51
CA ARG A 426 20.24 11.81 7.41
C ARG A 426 20.77 10.41 7.11
N ALA A 427 20.40 9.84 5.96
CA ALA A 427 21.13 8.68 5.45
C ALA A 427 22.60 9.08 5.29
N GLY A 428 23.50 8.31 5.87
CA GLY A 428 24.93 8.43 5.58
C GLY A 428 25.17 8.44 4.08
N LYS A 429 26.24 9.13 3.65
CA LYS A 429 26.63 9.21 2.24
C LYS A 429 26.91 7.84 1.67
#